data_f8bed6ff2c32c0446410c97f32459ff0
#
_entry.id   f8bed6ff2c32c0446410c97f32459ff0
#
_cell.length_a   1.000
_cell.length_b   1.000
_cell.length_c   1.000
_cell.angle_alpha   90.00
_cell.angle_beta   90.00
_cell.angle_gamma   90.00
#
_symmetry.space_group_name_H-M   'P 1'
#
loop_
_entity.id
_entity.type
_entity.pdbx_description
1 polymer ?
#
loop_
_entity_poly.entity_id
_entity_poly.type
_entity_poly.pdbx_seq_one_letter_code
_entity_poly.pdbx_strand_id
1 'polypeptide(L)'
;SVNSFGPDVKFHGEGLEKNVSEEDNVDGVMLEKTGSFSLPMTFRLGIKNDIIGMGELSFMQMENQRFTISADAINPIDYTLYYSMGAEYAWNESVFLRTGNHIGHSTAGLSLGGGVKVGGIYVDYAYANFGILKNTHQFGLRFGF
;
A
#
# COMPACT_ATOMS: atom_id res chain seq x y z
N SER A 1 6.04 -6.94 -7.16
CA SER A 1 6.20 -5.64 -7.85
C SER A 1 7.37 -4.86 -7.27
N VAL A 2 7.99 -4.05 -8.10
CA VAL A 2 9.05 -3.11 -7.74
C VAL A 2 8.61 -1.74 -8.20
N ASN A 3 8.64 -0.76 -7.30
CA ASN A 3 8.24 0.61 -7.61
C ASN A 3 9.45 1.55 -7.44
N SER A 4 9.50 2.61 -8.27
CA SER A 4 10.49 3.68 -8.16
C SER A 4 11.95 3.21 -8.33
N PHE A 5 12.21 2.37 -9.31
CA PHE A 5 13.56 1.99 -9.68
C PHE A 5 14.19 3.04 -10.60
N GLY A 6 15.34 3.58 -10.22
CA GLY A 6 16.08 4.57 -11.02
C GLY A 6 17.43 4.95 -10.40
N PRO A 7 18.28 5.66 -11.15
CA PRO A 7 19.51 6.21 -10.61
C PRO A 7 19.22 7.34 -9.60
N ASP A 8 20.22 7.67 -8.80
CA ASP A 8 20.17 8.83 -7.91
C ASP A 8 19.85 10.11 -8.67
N VAL A 9 18.99 10.93 -8.08
CA VAL A 9 18.55 12.19 -8.67
C VAL A 9 19.31 13.35 -8.02
N LYS A 10 19.73 14.31 -8.86
CA LYS A 10 20.32 15.57 -8.43
C LYS A 10 19.60 16.73 -9.10
N PHE A 11 19.37 17.79 -8.37
CA PHE A 11 18.91 19.03 -8.97
C PHE A 11 20.08 19.82 -9.53
N HIS A 12 19.91 20.33 -10.77
CA HIS A 12 20.84 21.23 -11.45
C HIS A 12 20.00 22.38 -12.02
N GLY A 13 20.47 23.59 -11.87
CA GLY A 13 19.81 24.75 -12.46
C GLY A 13 20.36 26.07 -11.94
N GLU A 14 20.06 27.14 -12.65
CA GLU A 14 20.46 28.51 -12.32
C GLU A 14 19.87 29.00 -10.97
N GLY A 15 18.78 28.43 -10.52
CA GLY A 15 18.16 28.75 -9.22
C GLY A 15 18.97 28.28 -8.00
N LEU A 16 20.04 27.50 -8.20
CA LEU A 16 20.99 27.07 -7.16
C LEU A 16 22.21 28.01 -7.06
N GLU A 17 22.29 29.02 -7.90
CA GLU A 17 23.34 30.03 -7.87
C GLU A 17 22.96 31.12 -6.87
N LYS A 18 23.78 31.29 -5.84
CA LYS A 18 23.65 32.36 -4.86
C LYS A 18 24.82 33.34 -5.00
N ASN A 19 24.53 34.57 -5.34
CA ASN A 19 25.51 35.60 -5.33
C ASN A 19 25.82 35.96 -3.85
N VAL A 20 27.03 35.76 -3.43
CA VAL A 20 27.50 36.17 -2.12
C VAL A 20 28.41 37.36 -2.31
N SER A 21 27.92 38.55 -1.89
CA SER A 21 28.74 39.75 -1.74
C SER A 21 29.15 39.84 -0.28
N GLU A 22 30.38 39.45 0.05
CA GLU A 22 31.00 39.85 1.32
C GLU A 22 31.65 41.22 1.19
N GLU A 23 31.63 42.02 2.27
CA GLU A 23 32.13 43.38 2.35
C GLU A 23 33.62 43.56 2.04
N ASP A 24 34.37 42.45 1.84
CA ASP A 24 35.79 42.44 1.48
C ASP A 24 36.03 41.80 0.10
N ASN A 25 35.81 42.60 -0.95
CA ASN A 25 36.45 42.51 -2.28
C ASN A 25 36.52 41.16 -3.01
N VAL A 26 35.62 40.21 -2.83
CA VAL A 26 35.50 39.06 -3.72
C VAL A 26 34.04 38.79 -4.07
N ASP A 27 33.64 39.26 -5.24
CA ASP A 27 32.38 38.83 -5.87
C ASP A 27 32.53 37.35 -6.29
N GLY A 28 31.88 36.46 -5.56
CA GLY A 28 31.88 35.03 -5.83
C GLY A 28 30.48 34.50 -6.09
N VAL A 29 30.35 33.66 -7.10
CA VAL A 29 29.14 32.85 -7.31
C VAL A 29 29.31 31.56 -6.53
N MET A 30 28.54 31.35 -5.48
CA MET A 30 28.46 30.06 -4.79
C MET A 30 27.39 29.18 -5.45
N LEU A 31 27.79 28.04 -5.92
CA LEU A 31 26.87 26.96 -6.37
C LEU A 31 26.48 26.13 -5.14
N GLU A 32 25.23 26.25 -4.73
CA GLU A 32 24.67 25.39 -3.71
C GLU A 32 24.48 23.97 -4.29
N LYS A 33 25.35 23.04 -3.92
CA LYS A 33 25.25 21.66 -4.36
C LYS A 33 24.15 20.96 -3.58
N THR A 34 23.06 20.63 -4.25
CA THR A 34 22.10 19.68 -3.68
C THR A 34 22.75 18.29 -3.61
N GLY A 35 22.61 17.63 -2.46
CA GLY A 35 23.00 16.22 -2.33
C GLY A 35 22.23 15.35 -3.33
N SER A 36 22.86 14.27 -3.76
CA SER A 36 22.10 13.23 -4.49
C SER A 36 21.16 12.54 -3.52
N PHE A 37 19.95 12.26 -3.96
CA PHE A 37 19.00 11.44 -3.21
C PHE A 37 18.56 10.26 -4.06
N SER A 38 18.46 9.11 -3.43
CA SER A 38 17.96 7.89 -4.07
C SER A 38 16.45 7.95 -4.19
N LEU A 39 15.94 7.43 -5.28
CA LEU A 39 14.49 7.26 -5.42
C LEU A 39 14.00 6.24 -4.37
N PRO A 40 12.90 6.52 -3.66
CA PRO A 40 12.36 5.58 -2.69
C PRO A 40 11.87 4.32 -3.40
N MET A 41 12.64 3.24 -3.29
CA MET A 41 12.33 1.96 -3.91
C MET A 41 11.61 1.05 -2.91
N THR A 42 10.56 0.39 -3.38
CA THR A 42 9.80 -0.56 -2.57
C THR A 42 9.68 -1.90 -3.29
N PHE A 43 10.11 -2.95 -2.64
CA PHE A 43 9.90 -4.32 -3.09
C PHE A 43 8.63 -4.87 -2.43
N ARG A 44 7.77 -5.46 -3.23
CA ARG A 44 6.58 -6.13 -2.75
C ARG A 44 6.46 -7.51 -3.37
N LEU A 45 6.35 -8.53 -2.50
CA LEU A 45 6.05 -9.90 -2.86
C LEU A 45 4.75 -10.29 -2.18
N GLY A 46 3.78 -10.78 -2.96
CA GLY A 46 2.50 -11.23 -2.43
C GLY A 46 2.08 -12.54 -3.03
N ILE A 47 1.41 -13.34 -2.23
CA ILE A 47 0.73 -14.57 -2.62
C ILE A 47 -0.74 -14.48 -2.23
N LYS A 48 -1.58 -15.04 -3.07
CA LYS A 48 -3.02 -15.16 -2.84
C LYS A 48 -3.45 -16.55 -3.32
N ASN A 49 -4.22 -17.25 -2.49
CA ASN A 49 -4.77 -18.55 -2.85
C ASN A 49 -6.19 -18.73 -2.32
N ASP A 50 -7.01 -19.39 -3.09
CA ASP A 50 -8.34 -19.80 -2.69
C ASP A 50 -8.28 -21.18 -2.05
N ILE A 51 -8.57 -21.24 -0.76
CA ILE A 51 -8.63 -22.49 0.00
C ILE A 51 -9.92 -23.23 -0.35
N ILE A 52 -11.01 -22.50 -0.46
CA ILE A 52 -12.33 -22.99 -0.88
C ILE A 52 -12.76 -22.16 -2.08
N GLY A 53 -13.27 -22.79 -3.14
CA GLY A 53 -13.75 -22.10 -4.33
C GLY A 53 -13.83 -23.02 -5.55
N MET A 54 -14.13 -22.43 -6.71
CA MET A 54 -14.22 -23.18 -7.98
C MET A 54 -12.88 -23.27 -8.73
N GLY A 55 -11.81 -22.69 -8.22
CA GLY A 55 -10.51 -22.68 -8.88
C GLY A 55 -9.83 -24.05 -8.89
N GLU A 56 -9.08 -24.36 -9.95
CA GLU A 56 -8.32 -25.63 -10.07
C GLU A 56 -7.29 -25.84 -8.95
N LEU A 57 -6.82 -24.74 -8.33
CA LEU A 57 -5.85 -24.78 -7.24
C LEU A 57 -6.49 -24.70 -5.85
N SER A 58 -7.84 -24.76 -5.76
CA SER A 58 -8.55 -24.77 -4.49
C SER A 58 -8.44 -26.13 -3.81
N PHE A 59 -8.20 -26.14 -2.50
CA PHE A 59 -8.15 -27.40 -1.71
C PHE A 59 -9.52 -28.07 -1.61
N MET A 60 -10.60 -27.28 -1.61
CA MET A 60 -11.98 -27.77 -1.58
C MET A 60 -12.79 -27.02 -2.64
N GLN A 61 -13.46 -27.77 -3.52
CA GLN A 61 -14.32 -27.20 -4.53
C GLN A 61 -15.74 -27.04 -3.99
N MET A 62 -16.21 -25.78 -3.94
CA MET A 62 -17.58 -25.41 -3.55
C MET A 62 -18.09 -24.30 -4.49
N GLU A 63 -19.27 -24.49 -5.06
CA GLU A 63 -19.82 -23.57 -6.07
C GLU A 63 -20.25 -22.23 -5.47
N ASN A 64 -20.76 -22.21 -4.23
CA ASN A 64 -21.38 -21.02 -3.65
C ASN A 64 -20.54 -20.39 -2.53
N GLN A 65 -19.34 -20.88 -2.30
CA GLN A 65 -18.48 -20.38 -1.24
C GLN A 65 -17.05 -20.24 -1.73
N ARG A 66 -16.42 -19.13 -1.35
CA ARG A 66 -14.99 -18.90 -1.60
C ARG A 66 -14.32 -18.42 -0.34
N PHE A 67 -13.25 -19.07 0.02
CA PHE A 67 -12.37 -18.61 1.10
C PHE A 67 -10.98 -18.42 0.57
N THR A 68 -10.55 -17.18 0.55
CA THR A 68 -9.26 -16.74 0.04
C THR A 68 -8.37 -16.30 1.18
N ILE A 69 -7.11 -16.70 1.16
CA ILE A 69 -6.07 -16.13 2.00
C ILE A 69 -5.04 -15.40 1.14
N SER A 70 -4.48 -14.35 1.70
CA SER A 70 -3.40 -13.58 1.08
C SER A 70 -2.33 -13.23 2.10
N ALA A 71 -1.09 -13.17 1.64
CA ALA A 71 0.03 -12.68 2.41
C ALA A 71 0.94 -11.84 1.51
N ASP A 72 1.35 -10.68 2.00
CA ASP A 72 2.26 -9.76 1.34
C ASP A 72 3.46 -9.49 2.26
N ALA A 73 4.65 -9.46 1.68
CA ALA A 73 5.85 -8.91 2.28
C ALA A 73 6.25 -7.62 1.54
N ILE A 74 6.45 -6.55 2.27
CA ILE A 74 6.76 -5.23 1.72
C ILE A 74 8.04 -4.74 2.35
N ASN A 75 9.05 -4.50 1.52
CA ASN A 75 10.36 -4.02 1.93
C ASN A 75 10.68 -2.68 1.25
N PRO A 76 10.39 -1.54 1.88
CA PRO A 76 10.93 -0.26 1.46
C PRO A 76 12.42 -0.20 1.78
N ILE A 77 13.24 0.39 0.90
CA ILE A 77 14.70 0.49 1.12
C ILE A 77 15.04 1.25 2.39
N ASP A 78 14.26 2.28 2.72
CA ASP A 78 14.53 3.18 3.85
C ASP A 78 13.77 2.79 5.13
N TYR A 79 13.00 1.69 5.13
CA TYR A 79 12.16 1.26 6.24
C TYR A 79 12.28 -0.22 6.54
N THR A 80 11.85 -0.60 7.73
CA THR A 80 11.81 -2.00 8.16
C THR A 80 10.82 -2.81 7.32
N LEU A 81 11.19 -4.03 6.99
CA LEU A 81 10.32 -5.03 6.35
C LEU A 81 9.06 -5.24 7.20
N TYR A 82 7.90 -5.18 6.56
CA TYR A 82 6.63 -5.50 7.19
C TYR A 82 5.81 -6.46 6.35
N TYR A 83 4.92 -7.17 7.03
CA TYR A 83 4.08 -8.18 6.44
C TYR A 83 2.62 -7.78 6.54
N SER A 84 1.83 -8.18 5.56
CA SER A 84 0.38 -8.05 5.59
C SER A 84 -0.23 -9.42 5.36
N MET A 85 -1.22 -9.75 6.16
CA MET A 85 -2.01 -10.97 6.00
C MET A 85 -3.48 -10.60 5.86
N GLY A 86 -4.19 -11.31 5.00
CA GLY A 86 -5.62 -11.09 4.80
C GLY A 86 -6.36 -12.38 4.52
N ALA A 87 -7.62 -12.39 4.89
CA ALA A 87 -8.56 -13.43 4.54
C ALA A 87 -9.88 -12.81 4.06
N GLU A 88 -10.47 -13.42 3.07
CA GLU A 88 -11.79 -13.07 2.52
C GLU A 88 -12.65 -14.33 2.41
N TYR A 89 -13.84 -14.24 2.97
CA TYR A 89 -14.89 -15.21 2.75
C TYR A 89 -15.98 -14.57 1.88
N ALA A 90 -16.35 -15.24 0.82
CA ALA A 90 -17.41 -14.83 -0.08
C ALA A 90 -18.48 -15.91 -0.15
N TRP A 91 -19.73 -15.52 0.04
CA TRP A 91 -20.90 -16.37 -0.10
C TRP A 91 -21.70 -15.96 -1.31
N ASN A 92 -21.87 -16.91 -2.23
CA ASN A 92 -22.60 -16.74 -3.49
C ASN A 92 -22.14 -15.50 -4.30
N GLU A 93 -20.86 -15.09 -4.15
CA GLU A 93 -20.29 -13.87 -4.73
C GLU A 93 -21.17 -12.61 -4.54
N SER A 94 -21.98 -12.64 -3.49
CA SER A 94 -22.92 -11.57 -3.12
C SER A 94 -22.66 -10.98 -1.75
N VAL A 95 -22.14 -11.77 -0.81
CA VAL A 95 -21.80 -11.31 0.53
C VAL A 95 -20.32 -11.58 0.75
N PHE A 96 -19.58 -10.58 1.21
CA PHE A 96 -18.14 -10.62 1.44
C PHE A 96 -17.82 -10.24 2.88
N LEU A 97 -17.01 -11.06 3.54
CA LEU A 97 -16.40 -10.75 4.83
C LEU A 97 -14.89 -10.76 4.68
N ARG A 98 -14.24 -9.74 5.18
CA ARG A 98 -12.79 -9.54 5.02
C ARG A 98 -12.15 -9.25 6.36
N THR A 99 -10.97 -9.77 6.55
CA THR A 99 -10.11 -9.40 7.68
C THR A 99 -8.68 -9.26 7.20
N GLY A 100 -7.95 -8.38 7.83
CA GLY A 100 -6.54 -8.17 7.53
C GLY A 100 -5.76 -7.69 8.74
N ASN A 101 -4.48 -7.96 8.74
CA ASN A 101 -3.57 -7.51 9.77
C ASN A 101 -2.23 -7.10 9.13
N HIS A 102 -1.64 -6.01 9.64
CA HIS A 102 -0.29 -5.58 9.33
C HIS A 102 0.63 -5.90 10.51
N ILE A 103 1.69 -6.64 10.24
CA ILE A 103 2.69 -7.07 11.23
C ILE A 103 3.99 -6.33 10.94
N GLY A 104 4.60 -5.75 11.98
CA GLY A 104 5.85 -4.98 11.83
C GLY A 104 5.65 -3.49 11.57
N HIS A 105 4.41 -3.02 11.49
CA HIS A 105 4.10 -1.59 11.40
C HIS A 105 3.51 -1.10 12.72
N SER A 106 4.11 -0.08 13.32
CA SER A 106 3.76 0.40 14.67
C SER A 106 2.36 1.02 14.79
N THR A 107 1.74 1.39 13.68
CA THR A 107 0.46 2.11 13.65
C THR A 107 -0.67 1.36 12.96
N ALA A 108 -0.41 0.28 12.25
CA ALA A 108 -1.43 -0.46 11.52
C ALA A 108 -1.72 -1.80 12.22
N GLY A 109 -2.95 -1.99 12.66
CA GLY A 109 -3.42 -3.17 13.36
C GLY A 109 -4.45 -3.98 12.55
N LEU A 110 -5.35 -4.58 13.28
CA LEU A 110 -6.44 -5.39 12.73
C LEU A 110 -7.42 -4.52 11.92
N SER A 111 -7.76 -4.99 10.75
CA SER A 111 -8.82 -4.45 9.91
C SER A 111 -9.90 -5.50 9.64
N LEU A 112 -11.15 -5.04 9.62
CA LEU A 112 -12.32 -5.86 9.34
C LEU A 112 -13.13 -5.17 8.24
N GLY A 113 -13.71 -5.93 7.35
CA GLY A 113 -14.53 -5.40 6.27
C GLY A 113 -15.69 -6.32 5.95
N GLY A 114 -16.75 -5.75 5.43
CA GLY A 114 -17.89 -6.48 4.90
C GLY A 114 -18.40 -5.80 3.65
N GLY A 115 -18.99 -6.56 2.76
CA GLY A 115 -19.58 -6.04 1.53
C GLY A 115 -20.76 -6.86 1.08
N VAL A 116 -21.69 -6.22 0.38
CA VAL A 116 -22.80 -6.88 -0.29
C VAL A 116 -22.91 -6.41 -1.73
N LYS A 117 -23.25 -7.34 -2.61
CA LYS A 117 -23.50 -7.10 -4.02
C LYS A 117 -24.94 -7.45 -4.34
N VAL A 118 -25.70 -6.48 -4.83
CA VAL A 118 -27.08 -6.67 -5.25
C VAL A 118 -27.29 -5.97 -6.60
N GLY A 119 -27.63 -6.73 -7.63
CA GLY A 119 -28.03 -6.17 -8.92
C GLY A 119 -27.00 -5.22 -9.57
N GLY A 120 -25.69 -5.51 -9.43
CA GLY A 120 -24.63 -4.65 -9.98
C GLY A 120 -24.23 -3.48 -9.06
N ILE A 121 -24.84 -3.33 -7.89
CA ILE A 121 -24.44 -2.37 -6.85
C ILE A 121 -23.64 -3.11 -5.79
N TYR A 122 -22.48 -2.56 -5.45
CA TYR A 122 -21.63 -3.04 -4.35
C TYR A 122 -21.64 -2.02 -3.23
N VAL A 123 -21.95 -2.46 -2.03
CA VAL A 123 -21.85 -1.66 -0.80
C VAL A 123 -20.79 -2.30 0.07
N ASP A 124 -19.76 -1.57 0.38
CA ASP A 124 -18.65 -2.03 1.19
C ASP A 124 -18.53 -1.19 2.46
N TYR A 125 -18.19 -1.83 3.56
CA TYR A 125 -17.83 -1.18 4.82
C TYR A 125 -16.50 -1.75 5.31
N ALA A 126 -15.64 -0.89 5.79
CA ALA A 126 -14.39 -1.29 6.39
C ALA A 126 -14.16 -0.56 7.73
N TYR A 127 -13.62 -1.29 8.66
CA TYR A 127 -13.12 -0.81 9.94
C TYR A 127 -11.64 -1.15 10.05
N ALA A 128 -10.84 -0.17 10.41
CA ALA A 128 -9.42 -0.36 10.65
C ALA A 128 -8.99 0.30 11.96
N ASN A 129 -8.23 -0.43 12.74
CA ASN A 129 -7.63 0.07 13.97
C ASN A 129 -6.18 0.49 13.67
N PHE A 130 -5.89 1.77 13.81
CA PHE A 130 -4.56 2.34 13.63
C PHE A 130 -3.85 2.62 14.97
N GLY A 131 -4.18 1.90 16.02
CA GLY A 131 -3.53 2.06 17.32
C GLY A 131 -3.65 3.50 17.87
N ILE A 132 -2.54 4.21 17.91
CA ILE A 132 -2.47 5.60 18.43
C ILE A 132 -3.35 6.57 17.62
N LEU A 133 -3.53 6.35 16.32
CA LEU A 133 -4.33 7.20 15.43
C LEU A 133 -5.84 6.92 15.53
N LYS A 134 -6.26 6.04 16.43
CA LYS A 134 -7.65 5.62 16.64
C LYS A 134 -8.21 4.79 15.47
N ASN A 135 -9.53 4.62 15.51
CA ASN A 135 -10.26 3.76 14.58
C ASN A 135 -10.74 4.57 13.38
N THR A 136 -10.68 3.96 12.20
CA THR A 136 -11.21 4.54 10.96
C THR A 136 -12.34 3.68 10.44
N HIS A 137 -13.41 4.33 10.00
CA HIS A 137 -14.57 3.74 9.36
C HIS A 137 -14.63 4.22 7.91
N GLN A 138 -14.77 3.31 6.98
CA GLN A 138 -14.82 3.63 5.56
C GLN A 138 -16.05 2.97 4.94
N PHE A 139 -16.81 3.74 4.17
CA PHE A 139 -17.94 3.27 3.37
C PHE A 139 -17.60 3.41 1.91
N GLY A 140 -17.90 2.39 1.14
CA GLY A 140 -17.71 2.36 -0.31
C GLY A 140 -19.01 2.01 -1.03
N LEU A 141 -19.27 2.69 -2.14
CA LEU A 141 -20.35 2.38 -3.06
C LEU A 141 -19.76 2.27 -4.46
N ARG A 142 -20.02 1.16 -5.13
CA ARG A 142 -19.57 0.90 -6.49
C ARG A 142 -20.72 0.44 -7.37
N PHE A 143 -20.75 0.94 -8.59
CA PHE A 143 -21.70 0.52 -9.61
C PHE A 143 -20.95 -0.27 -10.68
N GLY A 144 -21.38 -1.49 -10.97
CA GLY A 144 -20.88 -2.33 -12.06
C GLY A 144 -21.99 -2.45 -13.14
N PHE A 145 -21.65 -2.08 -14.35
CA PHE A 145 -22.50 -2.22 -15.52
C PHE A 145 -22.00 -3.37 -16.38
#